data_9f185831cc2b3d532a965b994defdc64
#
_entry.id   9f185831cc2b3d532a965b994defdc64
#
_cell.length_a   1.000
_cell.length_b   1.000
_cell.length_c   1.000
_cell.angle_alpha   90.00
_cell.angle_beta   90.00
_cell.angle_gamma   90.00
#
_symmetry.space_group_name_H-M   'P 1'
#
loop_
_entity.id
_entity.type
_entity.pdbx_description
1 polymer ?
#
loop_
_entity_poly.entity_id
_entity_poly.type
_entity_poly.pdbx_seq_one_letter_code
_entity_poly.pdbx_strand_id
1 'polypeptide(L)'
;MADSPLDRLLEQGVDFETIGKRLECGISISEQEAAHRAPLEGFHELCDLTDEERQPPEFIVDGLLPVGLTFLSGAPKIRKSFLALQLAAAVATGSDFLGRKTHQCNVAYLDLEGSKSRVSARAERMTVAIPRGVFFANQIDEKLADGELVDKIREIHRFRPEIRVVILDTYSRARGSFRSGGANAYDSDVMLLEPLQRMAQEEKISVLCVHHDRKGAGLVTDTFERLSGTMGISGSADCVINLVAEGKRFDGRAKLEFTPRDAKGGEMLLTFDESCLEWRVVERSADNIRQNQVAAWCIDHAPEKNAAGDFVSYESVYRAIFRHNAENSGTVIREQIVAARSELFESCGVGVQVGVKSHGERGIRLFRVF
;
A
#
# COMPACT_ATOMS: atom_id res chain seq x y z
N MET A 1 -19.97 -18.35 55.31
CA MET A 1 -18.51 -18.45 55.08
C MET A 1 -18.16 -17.17 54.39
N ALA A 2 -17.16 -16.42 54.86
CA ALA A 2 -16.78 -15.19 54.21
C ALA A 2 -16.09 -15.54 52.89
N ASP A 3 -16.63 -15.06 51.77
CA ASP A 3 -16.00 -15.16 50.44
C ASP A 3 -14.58 -14.63 50.51
N SER A 4 -13.61 -15.44 50.09
CA SER A 4 -12.21 -14.97 50.05
C SER A 4 -12.06 -13.92 48.94
N PRO A 5 -11.11 -12.99 49.07
CA PRO A 5 -10.81 -12.04 47.95
C PRO A 5 -10.49 -12.74 46.64
N LEU A 6 -9.92 -13.95 46.69
CA LEU A 6 -9.66 -14.78 45.53
C LEU A 6 -10.95 -15.28 44.87
N ASP A 7 -11.92 -15.77 45.69
CA ASP A 7 -13.20 -16.24 45.15
C ASP A 7 -13.95 -15.11 44.43
N ARG A 8 -13.89 -13.90 44.96
CA ARG A 8 -14.51 -12.71 44.34
C ARG A 8 -13.87 -12.34 42.99
N LEU A 9 -12.52 -12.44 42.87
CA LEU A 9 -11.86 -12.20 41.61
C LEU A 9 -12.25 -13.23 40.55
N LEU A 10 -12.35 -14.49 40.92
CA LEU A 10 -12.79 -15.57 40.05
C LEU A 10 -14.25 -15.41 39.60
N GLU A 11 -15.14 -14.98 40.51
CA GLU A 11 -16.54 -14.67 40.18
C GLU A 11 -16.67 -13.47 39.24
N GLN A 12 -15.70 -12.55 39.25
CA GLN A 12 -15.59 -11.41 38.35
C GLN A 12 -14.92 -11.80 36.99
N GLY A 13 -14.58 -13.08 36.78
CA GLY A 13 -14.04 -13.59 35.53
C GLY A 13 -12.52 -13.45 35.37
N VAL A 14 -11.80 -13.08 36.46
CA VAL A 14 -10.33 -13.04 36.44
C VAL A 14 -9.78 -14.46 36.57
N ASP A 15 -9.05 -14.94 35.58
CA ASP A 15 -8.49 -16.30 35.60
C ASP A 15 -7.27 -16.46 36.52
N PHE A 16 -6.98 -17.69 36.91
CA PHE A 16 -5.86 -18.00 37.83
C PHE A 16 -4.51 -17.61 37.31
N GLU A 17 -4.29 -17.65 35.98
CA GLU A 17 -3.01 -17.30 35.36
C GLU A 17 -2.75 -15.79 35.49
N THR A 18 -3.77 -14.98 35.25
CA THR A 18 -3.73 -13.52 35.42
C THR A 18 -3.48 -13.12 36.86
N ILE A 19 -4.17 -13.77 37.82
CA ILE A 19 -3.95 -13.55 39.26
C ILE A 19 -2.52 -13.92 39.63
N GLY A 20 -2.02 -15.05 39.15
CA GLY A 20 -0.65 -15.52 39.38
C GLY A 20 0.41 -14.53 38.89
N LYS A 21 0.31 -14.07 37.67
CA LYS A 21 1.22 -13.07 37.08
C LYS A 21 1.24 -11.76 37.87
N ARG A 22 0.09 -11.29 38.34
CA ARG A 22 -0.01 -10.06 39.12
C ARG A 22 0.63 -10.21 40.52
N LEU A 23 0.42 -11.38 41.15
CA LEU A 23 1.09 -11.69 42.42
C LEU A 23 2.61 -11.77 42.30
N GLU A 24 3.14 -12.32 41.20
CA GLU A 24 4.55 -12.33 40.87
C GLU A 24 5.12 -10.91 40.74
N CYS A 25 4.31 -9.96 40.27
CA CYS A 25 4.66 -8.54 40.24
C CYS A 25 4.49 -7.81 41.58
N GLY A 26 4.16 -8.51 42.66
CA GLY A 26 4.03 -7.95 44.01
C GLY A 26 2.71 -7.25 44.29
N ILE A 27 1.68 -7.46 43.45
CA ILE A 27 0.34 -6.88 43.63
C ILE A 27 -0.49 -7.82 44.52
N SER A 28 -1.01 -7.32 45.64
CA SER A 28 -1.85 -8.13 46.56
C SER A 28 -3.21 -8.45 45.93
N ILE A 29 -3.85 -9.54 46.40
CA ILE A 29 -5.17 -9.94 45.92
C ILE A 29 -6.22 -8.83 46.18
N SER A 30 -6.12 -8.13 47.31
CA SER A 30 -7.02 -7.00 47.63
C SER A 30 -6.81 -5.80 46.69
N GLU A 31 -5.55 -5.50 46.32
CA GLU A 31 -5.25 -4.44 45.36
C GLU A 31 -5.73 -4.84 43.95
N GLN A 32 -5.58 -6.13 43.56
CA GLN A 32 -6.11 -6.66 42.31
C GLN A 32 -7.62 -6.55 42.24
N GLU A 33 -8.33 -6.91 43.32
CA GLU A 33 -9.78 -6.78 43.43
C GLU A 33 -10.23 -5.31 43.33
N ALA A 34 -9.53 -4.37 43.99
CA ALA A 34 -9.81 -2.96 43.89
C ALA A 34 -9.53 -2.39 42.47
N ALA A 35 -8.41 -2.79 41.86
CA ALA A 35 -8.07 -2.41 40.50
C ALA A 35 -9.07 -2.94 39.47
N HIS A 36 -9.62 -4.15 39.70
CA HIS A 36 -10.65 -4.72 38.82
C HIS A 36 -12.00 -4.02 38.97
N ARG A 37 -12.30 -3.51 40.17
CA ARG A 37 -13.58 -2.81 40.47
C ARG A 37 -13.58 -1.33 40.09
N ALA A 38 -12.43 -0.72 39.90
CA ALA A 38 -12.30 0.66 39.50
C ALA A 38 -11.91 0.74 38.02
N PRO A 39 -12.85 0.54 37.08
CA PRO A 39 -12.54 0.65 35.66
C PRO A 39 -12.03 2.05 35.40
N LEU A 40 -10.87 2.14 34.72
CA LEU A 40 -10.38 3.38 34.16
C LEU A 40 -11.32 3.75 33.01
N GLU A 41 -12.01 4.87 33.11
CA GLU A 41 -12.94 5.31 32.08
C GLU A 41 -12.21 5.38 30.72
N GLY A 42 -12.71 4.64 29.70
CA GLY A 42 -12.11 4.57 28.37
C GLY A 42 -10.90 3.62 28.22
N PHE A 43 -10.55 2.86 29.29
CA PHE A 43 -9.50 1.85 29.21
C PHE A 43 -10.10 0.45 29.28
N HIS A 44 -9.57 -0.47 28.50
CA HIS A 44 -9.92 -1.88 28.47
C HIS A 44 -8.67 -2.74 28.66
N GLU A 45 -8.75 -3.82 29.40
CA GLU A 45 -7.66 -4.80 29.42
C GLU A 45 -7.64 -5.56 28.08
N LEU A 46 -6.46 -5.79 27.51
CA LEU A 46 -6.34 -6.47 26.22
C LEU A 46 -6.88 -7.90 26.23
N CYS A 47 -6.88 -8.57 27.41
CA CYS A 47 -7.46 -9.89 27.57
C CYS A 47 -9.00 -9.88 27.53
N ASP A 48 -9.63 -8.74 27.85
CA ASP A 48 -11.08 -8.59 27.92
C ASP A 48 -11.71 -8.20 26.57
N LEU A 49 -10.88 -8.00 25.55
CA LEU A 49 -11.38 -7.75 24.20
C LEU A 49 -12.21 -8.95 23.72
N THR A 50 -13.37 -8.66 23.18
CA THR A 50 -14.25 -9.66 22.55
C THR A 50 -13.62 -10.27 21.31
N ASP A 51 -14.12 -11.40 20.85
CA ASP A 51 -13.64 -12.01 19.60
C ASP A 51 -13.86 -11.07 18.39
N GLU A 52 -14.87 -10.22 18.43
CA GLU A 52 -15.10 -9.20 17.40
C GLU A 52 -14.03 -8.10 17.42
N GLU A 53 -13.60 -7.66 18.59
CA GLU A 53 -12.55 -6.65 18.77
C GLU A 53 -11.15 -7.19 18.47
N ARG A 54 -10.95 -8.52 18.50
CA ARG A 54 -9.71 -9.21 18.14
C ARG A 54 -9.59 -9.55 16.66
N GLN A 55 -10.61 -9.17 15.84
CA GLN A 55 -10.54 -9.46 14.40
C GLN A 55 -9.35 -8.75 13.75
N PRO A 56 -8.67 -9.43 12.81
CA PRO A 56 -7.61 -8.78 12.03
C PRO A 56 -8.20 -7.60 11.22
N PRO A 57 -7.36 -6.62 10.86
CA PRO A 57 -7.80 -5.51 10.02
C PRO A 57 -8.51 -5.99 8.77
N GLU A 58 -9.69 -5.43 8.51
CA GLU A 58 -10.50 -5.78 7.35
C GLU A 58 -9.95 -5.10 6.10
N PHE A 59 -9.89 -5.84 4.99
CA PHE A 59 -9.50 -5.34 3.68
C PHE A 59 -10.67 -5.47 2.69
N ILE A 60 -10.87 -4.44 1.88
CA ILE A 60 -11.75 -4.50 0.70
C ILE A 60 -11.00 -5.12 -0.49
N VAL A 61 -9.70 -4.86 -0.60
CA VAL A 61 -8.79 -5.57 -1.53
C VAL A 61 -7.65 -6.12 -0.71
N ASP A 62 -7.50 -7.44 -0.68
CA ASP A 62 -6.58 -8.15 0.21
C ASP A 62 -5.16 -7.58 0.19
N GLY A 63 -4.71 -7.09 1.35
CA GLY A 63 -3.39 -6.52 1.56
C GLY A 63 -3.09 -5.22 0.79
N LEU A 64 -4.11 -4.59 0.17
CA LEU A 64 -3.93 -3.36 -0.62
C LEU A 64 -4.88 -2.23 -0.21
N LEU A 65 -6.16 -2.50 -0.02
CA LEU A 65 -7.15 -1.49 0.36
C LEU A 65 -7.80 -1.90 1.69
N PRO A 66 -7.27 -1.45 2.84
CA PRO A 66 -7.89 -1.70 4.15
C PRO A 66 -9.15 -0.86 4.34
N VAL A 67 -9.96 -1.22 5.30
CA VAL A 67 -10.91 -0.31 5.94
C VAL A 67 -10.14 0.83 6.58
N GLY A 68 -10.63 2.07 6.45
CA GLY A 68 -9.93 3.27 6.90
C GLY A 68 -9.51 4.17 5.74
N LEU A 69 -8.43 4.91 5.93
CA LEU A 69 -7.97 5.94 5.00
C LEU A 69 -6.78 5.45 4.16
N THR A 70 -6.92 5.44 2.85
CA THR A 70 -5.85 5.08 1.90
C THR A 70 -5.54 6.25 0.98
N PHE A 71 -4.25 6.50 0.73
CA PHE A 71 -3.82 7.46 -0.29
C PHE A 71 -3.22 6.74 -1.49
N LEU A 72 -3.72 7.10 -2.69
CA LEU A 72 -3.11 6.72 -3.97
C LEU A 72 -2.37 7.93 -4.53
N SER A 73 -1.05 7.93 -4.44
CA SER A 73 -0.19 9.01 -4.90
C SER A 73 0.57 8.68 -6.17
N GLY A 74 1.16 9.69 -6.78
CA GLY A 74 2.00 9.56 -7.96
C GLY A 74 2.03 10.85 -8.79
N ALA A 75 2.96 10.91 -9.74
CA ALA A 75 3.15 12.07 -10.60
C ALA A 75 1.87 12.45 -11.39
N PRO A 76 1.67 13.72 -11.73
CA PRO A 76 0.58 14.12 -12.64
C PRO A 76 0.63 13.33 -13.96
N LYS A 77 -0.54 12.94 -14.47
CA LYS A 77 -0.72 12.22 -15.75
C LYS A 77 -0.22 10.77 -15.78
N ILE A 78 0.19 10.19 -14.63
CA ILE A 78 0.59 8.77 -14.55
C ILE A 78 -0.61 7.80 -14.55
N ARG A 79 -1.81 8.25 -14.91
CA ARG A 79 -3.01 7.41 -15.02
C ARG A 79 -3.61 6.90 -13.70
N LYS A 80 -3.43 7.61 -12.57
CA LYS A 80 -4.03 7.26 -11.26
C LYS A 80 -5.56 7.11 -11.30
N SER A 81 -6.26 8.07 -11.93
CA SER A 81 -7.73 8.01 -12.05
C SER A 81 -8.24 6.80 -12.82
N PHE A 82 -7.45 6.27 -13.77
CA PHE A 82 -7.79 5.00 -14.45
C PHE A 82 -7.64 3.82 -13.50
N LEU A 83 -6.57 3.80 -12.70
CA LEU A 83 -6.37 2.77 -11.67
C LEU A 83 -7.48 2.79 -10.62
N ALA A 84 -7.89 3.98 -10.16
CA ALA A 84 -8.97 4.16 -9.21
C ALA A 84 -10.33 3.72 -9.78
N LEU A 85 -10.61 4.00 -11.06
CA LEU A 85 -11.83 3.56 -11.73
C LEU A 85 -11.84 2.04 -11.95
N GLN A 86 -10.70 1.45 -12.32
CA GLN A 86 -10.53 0.01 -12.45
C GLN A 86 -10.75 -0.70 -11.10
N LEU A 87 -10.22 -0.15 -10.01
CA LEU A 87 -10.46 -0.64 -8.65
C LEU A 87 -11.95 -0.57 -8.30
N ALA A 88 -12.62 0.56 -8.59
CA ALA A 88 -14.06 0.70 -8.35
C ALA A 88 -14.88 -0.36 -9.06
N ALA A 89 -14.55 -0.65 -10.33
CA ALA A 89 -15.23 -1.68 -11.11
C ALA A 89 -14.96 -3.08 -10.55
N ALA A 90 -13.72 -3.39 -10.18
CA ALA A 90 -13.36 -4.69 -9.61
C ALA A 90 -14.07 -4.95 -8.28
N VAL A 91 -14.09 -3.96 -7.38
CA VAL A 91 -14.78 -4.06 -6.08
C VAL A 91 -16.28 -4.23 -6.27
N ALA A 92 -16.91 -3.47 -7.17
CA ALA A 92 -18.34 -3.56 -7.40
C ALA A 92 -18.79 -4.91 -8.00
N THR A 93 -17.89 -5.58 -8.74
CA THR A 93 -18.16 -6.92 -9.32
C THR A 93 -17.68 -8.07 -8.45
N GLY A 94 -16.80 -7.83 -7.46
CA GLY A 94 -16.12 -8.90 -6.73
C GLY A 94 -15.04 -9.61 -7.56
N SER A 95 -14.62 -9.03 -8.68
CA SER A 95 -13.51 -9.56 -9.47
C SER A 95 -12.16 -9.17 -8.88
N ASP A 96 -11.12 -9.95 -9.17
CA ASP A 96 -9.79 -9.66 -8.68
C ASP A 96 -9.27 -8.31 -9.19
N PHE A 97 -8.61 -7.56 -8.33
CA PHE A 97 -7.93 -6.33 -8.67
C PHE A 97 -6.42 -6.52 -8.64
N LEU A 98 -5.77 -6.42 -9.79
CA LEU A 98 -4.32 -6.64 -9.94
C LEU A 98 -3.86 -7.98 -9.33
N GLY A 99 -4.64 -9.05 -9.54
CA GLY A 99 -4.36 -10.39 -9.02
C GLY A 99 -4.63 -10.56 -7.52
N ARG A 100 -5.30 -9.60 -6.87
CA ARG A 100 -5.69 -9.66 -5.46
C ARG A 100 -7.20 -9.81 -5.35
N LYS A 101 -7.64 -10.66 -4.43
CA LYS A 101 -9.06 -10.87 -4.15
C LYS A 101 -9.70 -9.58 -3.66
N THR A 102 -10.91 -9.29 -4.17
CA THR A 102 -11.75 -8.19 -3.68
C THR A 102 -12.93 -8.72 -2.89
N HIS A 103 -13.37 -7.97 -1.89
CA HIS A 103 -14.60 -8.20 -1.15
C HIS A 103 -15.68 -7.31 -1.74
N GLN A 104 -16.63 -7.93 -2.43
CA GLN A 104 -17.65 -7.23 -3.22
C GLN A 104 -18.48 -6.26 -2.36
N CYS A 105 -18.52 -5.01 -2.77
CA CYS A 105 -19.39 -3.98 -2.20
C CYS A 105 -19.62 -2.86 -3.21
N ASN A 106 -20.58 -1.94 -2.92
CA ASN A 106 -20.79 -0.78 -3.75
C ASN A 106 -19.73 0.31 -3.47
N VAL A 107 -19.50 1.15 -4.50
CA VAL A 107 -18.49 2.21 -4.51
C VAL A 107 -19.12 3.56 -4.81
N ALA A 108 -18.81 4.58 -4.02
CA ALA A 108 -19.07 5.98 -4.36
C ALA A 108 -17.80 6.62 -4.95
N TYR A 109 -17.83 7.01 -6.21
CA TYR A 109 -16.71 7.64 -6.91
C TYR A 109 -16.98 9.14 -7.10
N LEU A 110 -16.20 9.98 -6.42
CA LEU A 110 -16.29 11.42 -6.46
C LEU A 110 -15.17 11.98 -7.34
N ASP A 111 -15.45 12.23 -8.64
CA ASP A 111 -14.50 12.89 -9.57
C ASP A 111 -14.65 14.40 -9.48
N LEU A 112 -13.87 15.02 -8.63
CA LEU A 112 -13.94 16.45 -8.32
C LEU A 112 -13.14 17.34 -9.32
N GLU A 113 -12.45 16.74 -10.29
CA GLU A 113 -11.71 17.45 -11.36
C GLU A 113 -12.30 17.23 -12.76
N GLY A 114 -13.06 16.17 -12.93
CA GLY A 114 -13.55 15.74 -14.21
C GLY A 114 -14.95 16.23 -14.58
N SER A 115 -15.39 15.83 -15.75
CA SER A 115 -16.77 15.97 -16.20
C SER A 115 -17.40 14.59 -16.39
N LYS A 116 -18.74 14.53 -16.31
CA LYS A 116 -19.49 13.27 -16.54
C LYS A 116 -19.11 12.62 -17.86
N SER A 117 -18.96 13.41 -18.93
CA SER A 117 -18.58 12.93 -20.26
C SER A 117 -17.19 12.30 -20.29
N ARG A 118 -16.24 12.83 -19.50
CA ARG A 118 -14.88 12.28 -19.43
C ARG A 118 -14.86 10.93 -18.74
N VAL A 119 -15.60 10.76 -17.64
CA VAL A 119 -15.67 9.48 -16.91
C VAL A 119 -16.43 8.45 -17.76
N SER A 120 -17.54 8.83 -18.41
CA SER A 120 -18.27 7.94 -19.32
C SER A 120 -17.37 7.44 -20.45
N ALA A 121 -16.66 8.35 -21.14
CA ALA A 121 -15.74 7.98 -22.22
C ALA A 121 -14.59 7.07 -21.78
N ARG A 122 -14.12 7.19 -20.53
CA ARG A 122 -13.14 6.25 -19.95
C ARG A 122 -13.77 4.89 -19.71
N ALA A 123 -14.95 4.88 -19.08
CA ALA A 123 -15.68 3.67 -18.76
C ALA A 123 -16.02 2.84 -20.02
N GLU A 124 -16.45 3.50 -21.09
CA GLU A 124 -16.78 2.85 -22.36
C GLU A 124 -15.57 2.16 -23.03
N ARG A 125 -14.37 2.63 -22.76
CA ARG A 125 -13.13 2.04 -23.32
C ARG A 125 -12.52 0.96 -22.44
N MET A 126 -12.86 0.90 -21.15
CA MET A 126 -12.37 -0.15 -20.26
C MET A 126 -12.99 -1.49 -20.61
N THR A 127 -12.19 -2.55 -20.54
CA THR A 127 -12.65 -3.92 -20.80
C THR A 127 -13.70 -4.35 -19.77
N VAL A 128 -13.53 -3.90 -18.55
CA VAL A 128 -14.52 -4.07 -17.49
C VAL A 128 -15.59 -2.98 -17.68
N ALA A 129 -16.73 -3.33 -18.26
CA ALA A 129 -17.87 -2.43 -18.28
C ALA A 129 -18.15 -1.96 -16.86
N ILE A 130 -18.32 -0.64 -16.65
CA ILE A 130 -18.62 -0.11 -15.32
C ILE A 130 -19.91 -0.76 -14.82
N PRO A 131 -19.86 -1.56 -13.77
CA PRO A 131 -20.99 -2.35 -13.32
C PRO A 131 -22.00 -1.47 -12.57
N ARG A 132 -23.19 -2.03 -12.35
CA ARG A 132 -24.06 -1.52 -11.31
C ARG A 132 -23.33 -1.60 -9.97
N GLY A 133 -23.54 -0.63 -9.08
CA GLY A 133 -22.84 -0.56 -7.78
C GLY A 133 -21.71 0.45 -7.74
N VAL A 134 -21.33 1.07 -8.87
CA VAL A 134 -20.48 2.26 -8.88
C VAL A 134 -21.35 3.51 -9.02
N PHE A 135 -21.49 4.26 -7.94
CA PHE A 135 -22.21 5.54 -7.89
C PHE A 135 -21.23 6.67 -8.15
N PHE A 136 -21.55 7.56 -9.08
CA PHE A 136 -20.65 8.60 -9.52
C PHE A 136 -21.21 10.00 -9.22
N ALA A 137 -20.35 10.88 -8.68
CA ALA A 137 -20.65 12.30 -8.53
C ALA A 137 -19.45 13.16 -8.96
N ASN A 138 -19.70 14.31 -9.59
CA ASN A 138 -18.67 15.24 -10.05
C ASN A 138 -18.88 16.70 -9.63
N GLN A 139 -19.96 16.99 -8.94
CA GLN A 139 -20.30 18.31 -8.43
C GLN A 139 -20.74 18.16 -6.98
N ILE A 140 -19.75 18.26 -6.09
CA ILE A 140 -19.94 18.23 -4.64
C ILE A 140 -19.27 19.51 -4.11
N ASP A 141 -20.07 20.34 -3.45
CA ASP A 141 -19.60 21.61 -2.89
C ASP A 141 -18.95 21.40 -1.52
N GLU A 142 -19.35 20.36 -0.79
CA GLU A 142 -18.86 19.98 0.52
C GLU A 142 -17.34 19.71 0.48
N LYS A 143 -16.63 20.17 1.52
CA LYS A 143 -15.16 20.02 1.65
C LYS A 143 -14.80 19.36 2.97
N LEU A 144 -13.57 18.85 3.03
CA LEU A 144 -13.00 18.32 4.28
C LEU A 144 -12.69 19.45 5.27
N ALA A 145 -12.33 20.63 4.76
CA ALA A 145 -11.89 21.77 5.56
C ALA A 145 -12.97 22.32 6.52
N ASP A 146 -14.23 22.12 6.21
CA ASP A 146 -15.40 22.53 7.01
C ASP A 146 -16.11 21.35 7.67
N GLY A 147 -15.64 20.12 7.42
CA GLY A 147 -16.23 18.87 7.93
C GLY A 147 -17.43 18.37 7.13
N GLU A 148 -18.02 19.19 6.27
CA GLU A 148 -19.25 18.85 5.54
C GLU A 148 -19.10 17.63 4.64
N LEU A 149 -17.90 17.40 4.06
CA LEU A 149 -17.67 16.23 3.23
C LEU A 149 -17.63 14.93 4.06
N VAL A 150 -17.12 14.97 5.29
CA VAL A 150 -17.14 13.83 6.22
C VAL A 150 -18.60 13.48 6.56
N ASP A 151 -19.41 14.49 6.90
CA ASP A 151 -20.83 14.30 7.21
C ASP A 151 -21.60 13.77 6.00
N LYS A 152 -21.28 14.26 4.81
CA LYS A 152 -21.86 13.77 3.54
C LYS A 152 -21.55 12.31 3.28
N ILE A 153 -20.30 11.88 3.50
CA ILE A 153 -19.92 10.47 3.34
C ILE A 153 -20.67 9.60 4.35
N ARG A 154 -20.76 10.03 5.62
CA ARG A 154 -21.52 9.33 6.66
C ARG A 154 -23.00 9.24 6.29
N GLU A 155 -23.60 10.31 5.78
CA GLU A 155 -24.99 10.31 5.30
C GLU A 155 -25.19 9.30 4.15
N ILE A 156 -24.29 9.29 3.15
CA ILE A 156 -24.33 8.34 2.02
C ILE A 156 -24.31 6.91 2.55
N HIS A 157 -23.37 6.57 3.45
CA HIS A 157 -23.26 5.23 4.01
C HIS A 157 -24.49 4.86 4.83
N ARG A 158 -25.04 5.78 5.62
CA ARG A 158 -26.26 5.53 6.41
C ARG A 158 -27.48 5.20 5.53
N PHE A 159 -27.63 5.86 4.37
CA PHE A 159 -28.72 5.58 3.44
C PHE A 159 -28.44 4.39 2.51
N ARG A 160 -27.18 4.07 2.29
CA ARG A 160 -26.69 3.01 1.40
C ARG A 160 -25.56 2.25 2.07
N PRO A 161 -25.82 1.41 3.08
CA PRO A 161 -24.79 0.72 3.84
C PRO A 161 -23.99 -0.29 3.00
N GLU A 162 -24.50 -0.65 1.83
CA GLU A 162 -23.77 -1.44 0.83
C GLU A 162 -22.62 -0.69 0.16
N ILE A 163 -22.57 0.66 0.27
CA ILE A 163 -21.43 1.48 -0.20
C ILE A 163 -20.36 1.46 0.88
N ARG A 164 -19.33 0.64 0.68
CA ARG A 164 -18.22 0.48 1.61
C ARG A 164 -16.89 1.02 1.09
N VAL A 165 -16.89 1.57 -0.13
CA VAL A 165 -15.72 2.28 -0.67
C VAL A 165 -16.13 3.65 -1.14
N VAL A 166 -15.37 4.67 -0.75
CA VAL A 166 -15.49 6.05 -1.22
C VAL A 166 -14.17 6.46 -1.87
N ILE A 167 -14.21 6.90 -3.12
CA ILE A 167 -13.03 7.36 -3.86
C ILE A 167 -13.13 8.88 -4.06
N LEU A 168 -12.13 9.62 -3.58
CA LEU A 168 -12.00 11.06 -3.73
C LEU A 168 -10.93 11.38 -4.79
N ASP A 169 -11.33 11.69 -6.00
CA ASP A 169 -10.43 12.02 -7.12
C ASP A 169 -10.61 13.50 -7.55
N THR A 170 -9.86 14.44 -7.00
CA THR A 170 -8.66 14.26 -6.20
C THR A 170 -8.81 14.83 -4.78
N TYR A 171 -7.94 14.37 -3.87
CA TYR A 171 -7.87 14.87 -2.49
C TYR A 171 -7.69 16.39 -2.43
N SER A 172 -6.86 16.98 -3.29
CA SER A 172 -6.65 18.44 -3.30
C SER A 172 -7.93 19.24 -3.54
N ARG A 173 -8.87 18.69 -4.31
CA ARG A 173 -10.20 19.30 -4.54
C ARG A 173 -11.17 19.03 -3.39
N ALA A 174 -11.10 17.83 -2.81
CA ALA A 174 -11.90 17.47 -1.64
C ALA A 174 -11.48 18.26 -0.39
N ARG A 175 -10.17 18.55 -0.24
CA ARG A 175 -9.61 19.24 0.91
C ARG A 175 -10.26 20.60 1.19
N GLY A 176 -10.46 21.43 0.16
CA GLY A 176 -10.90 22.81 0.32
C GLY A 176 -9.79 23.73 0.85
N SER A 177 -10.18 24.95 1.23
CA SER A 177 -9.25 25.97 1.77
C SER A 177 -9.21 25.88 3.30
N PHE A 178 -8.27 25.12 3.83
CA PHE A 178 -8.06 24.98 5.27
C PHE A 178 -7.06 26.03 5.78
N ARG A 179 -7.45 26.85 6.76
CA ARG A 179 -6.59 27.81 7.45
C ARG A 179 -6.32 27.31 8.85
N SER A 180 -5.09 26.92 9.11
CA SER A 180 -4.69 26.26 10.36
C SER A 180 -4.37 27.21 11.52
N GLY A 181 -4.70 28.50 11.42
CA GLY A 181 -4.52 29.44 12.54
C GLY A 181 -3.07 29.56 13.08
N GLY A 182 -2.06 29.24 12.28
CA GLY A 182 -0.63 29.27 12.68
C GLY A 182 -0.01 27.88 12.94
N ALA A 183 -0.77 26.79 12.82
CA ALA A 183 -0.21 25.43 12.86
C ALA A 183 0.72 25.21 11.65
N ASN A 184 1.73 24.37 11.83
CA ASN A 184 2.59 23.98 10.72
C ASN A 184 1.82 23.09 9.72
N ALA A 185 2.41 22.81 8.56
CA ALA A 185 1.74 22.05 7.51
C ALA A 185 1.41 20.60 7.94
N TYR A 186 2.22 20.01 8.80
CA TYR A 186 1.99 18.69 9.39
C TYR A 186 0.73 18.67 10.25
N ASP A 187 0.65 19.53 11.26
CA ASP A 187 -0.50 19.60 12.16
C ASP A 187 -1.79 19.92 11.41
N SER A 188 -1.70 20.78 10.38
CA SER A 188 -2.82 21.13 9.52
C SER A 188 -3.39 19.93 8.75
N ASP A 189 -2.52 19.05 8.24
CA ASP A 189 -2.96 17.86 7.52
C ASP A 189 -3.53 16.81 8.50
N VAL A 190 -2.91 16.61 9.66
CA VAL A 190 -3.42 15.71 10.71
C VAL A 190 -4.83 16.15 11.16
N MET A 191 -4.99 17.42 11.53
CA MET A 191 -6.28 17.97 11.99
C MET A 191 -7.39 17.81 10.94
N LEU A 192 -7.04 17.90 9.66
CA LEU A 192 -7.98 17.76 8.56
C LEU A 192 -8.37 16.30 8.29
N LEU A 193 -7.41 15.37 8.43
CA LEU A 193 -7.60 13.97 8.06
C LEU A 193 -8.14 13.10 9.21
N GLU A 194 -7.89 13.49 10.46
CA GLU A 194 -8.34 12.74 11.64
C GLU A 194 -9.86 12.50 11.65
N PRO A 195 -10.73 13.47 11.39
CA PRO A 195 -12.18 13.23 11.33
C PRO A 195 -12.58 12.25 10.21
N LEU A 196 -11.90 12.32 9.05
CA LEU A 196 -12.16 11.43 7.93
C LEU A 196 -11.70 10.00 8.24
N GLN A 197 -10.51 9.83 8.81
CA GLN A 197 -9.96 8.53 9.21
C GLN A 197 -10.84 7.88 10.28
N ARG A 198 -11.18 8.63 11.33
CA ARG A 198 -12.05 8.15 12.42
C ARG A 198 -13.40 7.69 11.88
N MET A 199 -14.06 8.51 11.05
CA MET A 199 -15.33 8.15 10.42
C MET A 199 -15.21 6.88 9.58
N ALA A 200 -14.14 6.75 8.78
CA ALA A 200 -13.93 5.57 7.94
C ALA A 200 -13.78 4.28 8.77
N GLN A 201 -13.09 4.35 9.91
CA GLN A 201 -12.93 3.22 10.84
C GLN A 201 -14.23 2.89 11.59
N GLU A 202 -14.94 3.90 12.11
CA GLU A 202 -16.21 3.73 12.82
C GLU A 202 -17.30 3.09 11.93
N GLU A 203 -17.43 3.58 10.69
CA GLU A 203 -18.42 3.09 9.72
C GLU A 203 -17.94 1.85 8.94
N LYS A 204 -16.73 1.36 9.21
CA LYS A 204 -16.10 0.21 8.53
C LYS A 204 -16.09 0.35 7.00
N ILE A 205 -15.73 1.52 6.51
CA ILE A 205 -15.58 1.84 5.08
C ILE A 205 -14.13 2.13 4.72
N SER A 206 -13.78 1.97 3.44
CA SER A 206 -12.50 2.40 2.90
C SER A 206 -12.66 3.72 2.16
N VAL A 207 -11.85 4.72 2.50
CA VAL A 207 -11.78 5.98 1.78
C VAL A 207 -10.46 6.06 1.03
N LEU A 208 -10.51 6.04 -0.30
CA LEU A 208 -9.35 6.17 -1.19
C LEU A 208 -9.20 7.60 -1.67
N CYS A 209 -8.15 8.28 -1.26
CA CYS A 209 -7.81 9.63 -1.69
C CYS A 209 -6.77 9.60 -2.82
N VAL A 210 -7.14 10.01 -4.02
CA VAL A 210 -6.20 10.18 -5.14
C VAL A 210 -5.45 11.50 -4.97
N HIS A 211 -4.12 11.44 -4.93
CA HIS A 211 -3.28 12.60 -4.66
C HIS A 211 -2.14 12.75 -5.67
N HIS A 212 -1.66 13.99 -5.88
CA HIS A 212 -0.55 14.28 -6.78
C HIS A 212 0.72 14.53 -5.97
N ASP A 213 1.82 13.87 -6.36
CA ASP A 213 3.14 14.11 -5.79
C ASP A 213 3.60 15.55 -6.07
N ARG A 214 4.44 16.10 -5.19
CA ARG A 214 5.14 17.37 -5.45
C ARG A 214 6.10 17.23 -6.64
N LYS A 215 6.25 18.33 -7.39
CA LYS A 215 7.30 18.42 -8.42
C LYS A 215 8.66 18.22 -7.77
N GLY A 216 9.39 17.18 -8.20
CA GLY A 216 10.73 16.85 -7.68
C GLY A 216 10.80 15.59 -6.80
N ALA A 217 9.67 14.98 -6.42
CA ALA A 217 9.65 13.75 -5.63
C ALA A 217 10.31 12.53 -6.30
N GLY A 218 10.60 12.59 -7.59
CA GLY A 218 11.28 11.51 -8.34
C GLY A 218 12.74 11.24 -7.91
N LEU A 219 13.33 12.07 -7.05
CA LEU A 219 14.68 11.87 -6.48
C LEU A 219 14.63 11.30 -5.06
N VAL A 220 13.44 11.20 -4.44
CA VAL A 220 13.26 10.71 -3.08
C VAL A 220 13.04 9.21 -3.14
N THR A 221 13.84 8.46 -2.37
CA THR A 221 13.81 6.99 -2.35
C THR A 221 12.76 6.43 -1.40
N ASP A 222 12.29 7.22 -0.42
CA ASP A 222 11.31 6.77 0.56
C ASP A 222 9.88 6.96 0.06
N THR A 223 9.08 5.88 0.13
CA THR A 223 7.66 5.83 -0.24
C THR A 223 6.83 6.87 0.51
N PHE A 224 7.11 7.10 1.79
CA PHE A 224 6.39 8.07 2.62
C PHE A 224 6.78 9.52 2.32
N GLU A 225 8.03 9.79 1.98
CA GLU A 225 8.49 11.13 1.63
C GLU A 225 7.97 11.62 0.26
N ARG A 226 7.54 10.70 -0.62
CA ARG A 226 6.92 11.03 -1.92
C ARG A 226 5.52 11.58 -1.81
N LEU A 227 4.77 11.17 -0.79
CA LEU A 227 3.48 11.78 -0.46
C LEU A 227 3.71 13.25 -0.14
N SER A 228 3.32 14.10 -1.05
CA SER A 228 3.42 15.56 -1.09
C SER A 228 3.64 16.25 0.26
N GLY A 229 4.87 16.22 0.70
CA GLY A 229 5.46 17.27 1.53
C GLY A 229 4.99 17.45 2.94
N THR A 230 4.12 16.62 3.49
CA THR A 230 3.89 16.58 4.93
C THR A 230 3.84 15.14 5.40
N MET A 231 4.64 14.83 6.43
CA MET A 231 4.57 13.56 7.16
C MET A 231 3.17 13.35 7.78
N GLY A 232 2.35 14.41 7.85
CA GLY A 232 0.99 14.37 8.38
C GLY A 232 0.05 13.49 7.57
N ILE A 233 0.11 13.53 6.23
CA ILE A 233 -0.71 12.66 5.37
C ILE A 233 -0.33 11.20 5.57
N SER A 234 0.96 10.88 5.55
CA SER A 234 1.45 9.52 5.74
C SER A 234 1.13 8.97 7.13
N GLY A 235 1.22 9.81 8.17
CA GLY A 235 0.90 9.43 9.55
C GLY A 235 -0.58 9.13 9.80
N SER A 236 -1.47 9.80 9.05
CA SER A 236 -2.93 9.61 9.15
C SER A 236 -3.46 8.47 8.25
N ALA A 237 -2.67 7.94 7.32
CA ALA A 237 -3.12 6.90 6.42
C ALA A 237 -3.01 5.50 7.02
N ASP A 238 -4.01 4.66 6.78
CA ASP A 238 -3.98 3.22 7.08
C ASP A 238 -3.30 2.42 5.96
N CYS A 239 -3.22 3.00 4.75
CA CYS A 239 -2.40 2.50 3.64
C CYS A 239 -1.94 3.63 2.74
N VAL A 240 -0.72 3.50 2.25
CA VAL A 240 -0.15 4.39 1.23
C VAL A 240 0.17 3.57 -0.01
N ILE A 241 -0.34 4.00 -1.15
CA ILE A 241 -0.12 3.39 -2.46
C ILE A 241 0.55 4.43 -3.36
N ASN A 242 1.73 4.13 -3.88
CA ASN A 242 2.45 5.01 -4.79
C ASN A 242 2.54 4.39 -6.18
N LEU A 243 2.09 5.12 -7.19
CA LEU A 243 2.26 4.76 -8.59
C LEU A 243 3.42 5.54 -9.17
N VAL A 244 4.55 4.87 -9.42
CA VAL A 244 5.83 5.48 -9.81
C VAL A 244 6.21 5.05 -11.22
N ALA A 245 6.45 5.99 -12.13
CA ALA A 245 6.92 5.66 -13.49
C ALA A 245 8.28 4.95 -13.45
N GLU A 246 8.47 3.92 -14.27
CA GLU A 246 9.72 3.15 -14.32
C GLU A 246 10.89 3.94 -14.96
N GLY A 247 10.63 5.02 -15.68
CA GLY A 247 11.63 5.81 -16.39
C GLY A 247 11.50 7.32 -16.15
N LYS A 248 12.38 8.10 -16.76
CA LYS A 248 12.34 9.57 -16.71
C LYS A 248 11.06 10.17 -17.31
N ARG A 249 10.39 9.43 -18.19
CA ARG A 249 9.09 9.77 -18.78
C ARG A 249 8.18 8.54 -18.65
N PHE A 250 6.92 8.78 -18.37
CA PHE A 250 5.91 7.72 -18.34
C PHE A 250 5.70 7.21 -19.78
N ASP A 251 6.01 5.95 -20.00
CA ASP A 251 5.90 5.20 -21.26
C ASP A 251 4.83 4.09 -21.21
N GLY A 252 3.99 4.10 -20.17
CA GLY A 252 3.01 3.05 -19.92
C GLY A 252 3.44 2.03 -18.85
N ARG A 253 4.68 2.14 -18.34
CA ARG A 253 5.18 1.27 -17.27
C ARG A 253 5.29 2.01 -15.97
N ALA A 254 4.87 1.36 -14.88
CA ALA A 254 4.97 1.92 -13.55
C ALA A 254 5.18 0.82 -12.51
N LYS A 255 5.77 1.19 -11.39
CA LYS A 255 5.81 0.39 -10.18
C LYS A 255 4.71 0.88 -9.25
N LEU A 256 3.87 -0.02 -8.75
CA LEU A 256 2.92 0.21 -7.68
C LEU A 256 3.57 -0.25 -6.38
N GLU A 257 3.92 0.69 -5.51
CA GLU A 257 4.42 0.42 -4.16
C GLU A 257 3.27 0.62 -3.18
N PHE A 258 3.09 -0.27 -2.22
CA PHE A 258 2.03 -0.13 -1.22
C PHE A 258 2.52 -0.53 0.16
N THR A 259 2.11 0.24 1.16
CA THR A 259 2.51 0.07 2.55
C THR A 259 1.28 0.21 3.44
N PRO A 260 0.54 -0.89 3.69
CA PRO A 260 -0.52 -0.89 4.68
C PRO A 260 0.06 -0.88 6.09
N ARG A 261 -0.67 -0.28 7.06
CA ARG A 261 -0.25 -0.18 8.47
C ARG A 261 -0.15 -1.56 9.13
N ASP A 262 -1.15 -2.41 8.88
CA ASP A 262 -1.36 -3.66 9.62
C ASP A 262 -1.14 -4.91 8.77
N ALA A 263 -0.47 -4.80 7.63
CA ALA A 263 -0.11 -5.93 6.78
C ALA A 263 1.26 -5.71 6.11
N LYS A 264 1.79 -6.78 5.53
CA LYS A 264 3.06 -6.70 4.79
C LYS A 264 2.87 -5.83 3.54
N GLY A 265 3.66 -4.76 3.43
CA GLY A 265 3.79 -3.97 2.22
C GLY A 265 4.45 -4.74 1.08
N GLY A 266 4.37 -4.18 -0.11
CA GLY A 266 4.94 -4.82 -1.30
C GLY A 266 5.01 -3.89 -2.50
N GLU A 267 5.43 -4.46 -3.62
CA GLU A 267 5.48 -3.77 -4.90
C GLU A 267 5.02 -4.67 -6.04
N MET A 268 4.50 -4.06 -7.10
CA MET A 268 4.11 -4.71 -8.34
C MET A 268 4.58 -3.89 -9.52
N LEU A 269 5.07 -4.56 -10.56
CA LEU A 269 5.30 -3.92 -11.86
C LEU A 269 4.01 -3.94 -12.66
N LEU A 270 3.65 -2.78 -13.19
CA LEU A 270 2.43 -2.59 -13.95
C LEU A 270 2.73 -2.08 -15.35
N THR A 271 1.94 -2.51 -16.32
CA THR A 271 1.87 -1.93 -17.66
C THR A 271 0.47 -1.38 -17.90
N PHE A 272 0.39 -0.20 -18.53
CA PHE A 272 -0.88 0.42 -18.90
C PHE A 272 -1.25 0.04 -20.34
N ASP A 273 -2.36 -0.63 -20.51
CA ASP A 273 -2.89 -1.00 -21.80
C ASP A 273 -3.74 0.16 -22.37
N GLU A 274 -3.20 0.88 -23.34
CA GLU A 274 -3.87 2.03 -23.97
C GLU A 274 -5.11 1.60 -24.78
N SER A 275 -5.25 0.33 -25.15
CA SER A 275 -6.40 -0.15 -25.92
C SER A 275 -7.66 -0.23 -25.07
N CYS A 276 -7.54 -0.64 -23.81
CA CYS A 276 -8.64 -0.78 -22.86
C CYS A 276 -8.55 0.17 -21.66
N LEU A 277 -7.52 1.01 -21.59
CA LEU A 277 -7.28 1.99 -20.51
C LEU A 277 -7.16 1.35 -19.12
N GLU A 278 -6.57 0.18 -19.03
CA GLU A 278 -6.40 -0.57 -17.80
C GLU A 278 -4.93 -0.81 -17.46
N TRP A 279 -4.66 -0.91 -16.16
CA TRP A 279 -3.41 -1.37 -15.63
C TRP A 279 -3.42 -2.90 -15.52
N ARG A 280 -2.33 -3.52 -15.93
CA ARG A 280 -2.12 -4.96 -15.82
C ARG A 280 -0.82 -5.24 -15.07
N VAL A 281 -0.85 -6.26 -14.22
CA VAL A 281 0.36 -6.74 -13.57
C VAL A 281 1.26 -7.38 -14.63
N VAL A 282 2.51 -6.95 -14.65
CA VAL A 282 3.53 -7.64 -15.43
C VAL A 282 3.87 -8.92 -14.69
N GLU A 283 3.46 -10.04 -15.24
CA GLU A 283 3.82 -11.34 -14.67
C GLU A 283 5.34 -11.49 -14.67
N ARG A 284 5.89 -11.73 -13.49
CA ARG A 284 7.31 -12.04 -13.31
C ARG A 284 7.55 -13.49 -13.74
N SER A 285 7.59 -13.75 -15.03
CA SER A 285 8.00 -15.06 -15.54
C SER A 285 9.48 -15.05 -15.84
N ALA A 286 10.14 -16.21 -15.77
CA ALA A 286 11.52 -16.38 -16.20
C ALA A 286 11.74 -15.90 -17.64
N ASP A 287 10.71 -15.98 -18.49
CA ASP A 287 10.75 -15.49 -19.87
C ASP A 287 10.78 -13.95 -19.95
N ASN A 288 10.09 -13.23 -19.05
CA ASN A 288 10.15 -11.77 -18.97
C ASN A 288 11.51 -11.29 -18.46
N ILE A 289 12.10 -12.01 -17.51
CA ILE A 289 13.46 -11.73 -17.02
C ILE A 289 14.47 -11.88 -18.14
N ARG A 290 14.29 -12.86 -19.05
CA ARG A 290 15.15 -13.09 -20.22
C ARG A 290 15.11 -11.98 -21.26
N GLN A 291 14.13 -11.08 -21.23
CA GLN A 291 14.13 -9.86 -22.06
C GLN A 291 15.23 -8.87 -21.63
N ASN A 292 15.63 -8.89 -20.38
CA ASN A 292 16.84 -8.20 -19.92
C ASN A 292 18.06 -9.06 -20.29
N GLN A 293 18.83 -8.62 -21.27
CA GLN A 293 19.98 -9.38 -21.80
C GLN A 293 21.00 -9.75 -20.72
N VAL A 294 21.21 -8.89 -19.73
CA VAL A 294 22.14 -9.17 -18.61
C VAL A 294 21.56 -10.20 -17.67
N ALA A 295 20.26 -10.11 -17.36
CA ALA A 295 19.58 -11.11 -16.54
C ALA A 295 19.54 -12.48 -17.23
N ALA A 296 19.24 -12.53 -18.52
CA ALA A 296 19.32 -13.75 -19.32
C ALA A 296 20.72 -14.38 -19.27
N TRP A 297 21.74 -13.56 -19.44
CA TRP A 297 23.12 -14.03 -19.33
C TRP A 297 23.42 -14.61 -17.93
N CYS A 298 22.97 -13.96 -16.86
CA CYS A 298 23.13 -14.46 -15.49
C CYS A 298 22.43 -15.80 -15.27
N ILE A 299 21.24 -16.02 -15.82
CA ILE A 299 20.51 -17.29 -15.75
C ILE A 299 21.28 -18.41 -16.45
N ASP A 300 21.75 -18.13 -17.66
CA ASP A 300 22.42 -19.10 -18.51
C ASP A 300 23.82 -19.47 -18.02
N HIS A 301 24.48 -18.60 -17.25
CA HIS A 301 25.82 -18.80 -16.69
C HIS A 301 25.84 -19.06 -15.18
N ALA A 302 24.66 -19.19 -14.55
CA ALA A 302 24.59 -19.55 -13.15
C ALA A 302 25.11 -20.98 -12.93
N PRO A 303 25.91 -21.23 -11.86
CA PRO A 303 26.43 -22.55 -11.58
C PRO A 303 25.32 -23.56 -11.23
N GLU A 304 25.67 -24.82 -11.09
CA GLU A 304 24.76 -25.84 -10.57
C GLU A 304 24.31 -25.51 -9.13
N LYS A 305 23.19 -26.11 -8.72
CA LYS A 305 22.60 -25.90 -7.40
C LYS A 305 23.63 -26.06 -6.27
N ASN A 306 23.62 -25.07 -5.35
CA ASN A 306 24.51 -25.00 -4.19
C ASN A 306 26.01 -24.85 -4.50
N ALA A 307 26.39 -24.56 -5.74
CA ALA A 307 27.75 -24.19 -6.10
C ALA A 307 27.89 -22.65 -6.19
N ALA A 308 29.07 -22.13 -5.85
CA ALA A 308 29.45 -20.77 -6.14
C ALA A 308 30.14 -20.73 -7.50
N GLY A 309 29.70 -19.87 -8.38
CA GLY A 309 30.36 -19.65 -9.67
C GLY A 309 31.66 -18.88 -9.53
N ASP A 310 32.42 -18.90 -10.60
CA ASP A 310 33.65 -18.15 -10.70
C ASP A 310 33.39 -16.63 -10.76
N PHE A 311 34.43 -15.87 -10.46
CA PHE A 311 34.40 -14.43 -10.68
C PHE A 311 34.38 -14.11 -12.19
N VAL A 312 33.47 -13.19 -12.58
CA VAL A 312 33.40 -12.67 -13.96
C VAL A 312 33.48 -11.14 -13.92
N SER A 313 34.41 -10.54 -14.62
CA SER A 313 34.52 -9.10 -14.65
C SER A 313 33.36 -8.46 -15.42
N TYR A 314 32.99 -7.23 -15.02
CA TYR A 314 31.92 -6.49 -15.72
C TYR A 314 32.19 -6.32 -17.20
N GLU A 315 33.46 -6.11 -17.58
CA GLU A 315 33.87 -5.97 -18.98
C GLU A 315 33.64 -7.27 -19.76
N SER A 316 33.94 -8.42 -19.15
CA SER A 316 33.72 -9.73 -19.77
C SER A 316 32.22 -10.01 -19.99
N VAL A 317 31.36 -9.68 -19.00
CA VAL A 317 29.88 -9.79 -19.13
C VAL A 317 29.39 -8.86 -20.25
N TYR A 318 29.85 -7.61 -20.25
CA TYR A 318 29.42 -6.63 -21.25
C TYR A 318 29.83 -7.08 -22.68
N ARG A 319 31.07 -7.54 -22.85
CA ARG A 319 31.58 -8.02 -24.16
C ARG A 319 30.82 -9.27 -24.63
N ALA A 320 30.47 -10.17 -23.73
CA ALA A 320 29.72 -11.37 -24.07
C ALA A 320 28.30 -11.05 -24.57
N ILE A 321 27.66 -10.03 -24.01
CA ILE A 321 26.28 -9.66 -24.33
C ILE A 321 26.23 -8.74 -25.56
N PHE A 322 27.02 -7.65 -25.56
CA PHE A 322 26.91 -6.57 -26.54
C PHE A 322 27.95 -6.62 -27.66
N ARG A 323 28.89 -7.57 -27.60
CA ARG A 323 29.89 -7.87 -28.62
C ARG A 323 30.81 -6.69 -29.01
N HIS A 324 30.90 -5.64 -28.18
CA HIS A 324 31.81 -4.50 -28.36
C HIS A 324 32.29 -3.99 -27.00
N ASN A 325 33.34 -3.19 -26.99
CA ASN A 325 33.86 -2.56 -25.78
C ASN A 325 33.10 -1.25 -25.51
N ALA A 326 32.83 -0.94 -24.25
CA ALA A 326 32.28 0.34 -23.84
C ALA A 326 33.05 0.89 -22.63
N GLU A 327 33.31 2.20 -22.67
CA GLU A 327 34.04 2.90 -21.60
C GLU A 327 33.37 2.81 -20.23
N ASN A 328 32.03 2.58 -20.17
CA ASN A 328 31.24 2.50 -18.93
C ASN A 328 30.60 1.13 -18.74
N SER A 329 31.19 0.05 -19.23
CA SER A 329 30.66 -1.31 -19.15
C SER A 329 30.26 -1.71 -17.70
N GLY A 330 31.12 -1.39 -16.73
CA GLY A 330 30.89 -1.70 -15.33
C GLY A 330 29.65 -1.04 -14.73
N THR A 331 29.36 0.21 -15.11
CA THR A 331 28.17 0.92 -14.64
C THR A 331 26.90 0.32 -15.24
N VAL A 332 26.89 0.11 -16.56
CA VAL A 332 25.73 -0.45 -17.28
C VAL A 332 25.36 -1.85 -16.76
N ILE A 333 26.35 -2.74 -16.66
CA ILE A 333 26.12 -4.10 -16.16
C ILE A 333 25.64 -4.09 -14.72
N ARG A 334 26.26 -3.29 -13.85
CA ARG A 334 25.88 -3.18 -12.45
C ARG A 334 24.44 -2.67 -12.29
N GLU A 335 24.05 -1.63 -13.00
CA GLU A 335 22.69 -1.07 -12.92
C GLU A 335 21.65 -2.08 -13.39
N GLN A 336 21.87 -2.77 -14.48
CA GLN A 336 20.95 -3.79 -15.00
C GLN A 336 20.84 -5.00 -14.07
N ILE A 337 21.94 -5.44 -13.45
CA ILE A 337 21.92 -6.53 -12.46
C ILE A 337 21.18 -6.08 -11.20
N VAL A 338 21.45 -4.88 -10.68
CA VAL A 338 20.77 -4.37 -9.48
C VAL A 338 19.26 -4.27 -9.73
N ALA A 339 18.85 -3.82 -10.91
CA ALA A 339 17.44 -3.75 -11.30
C ALA A 339 16.76 -5.14 -11.37
N ALA A 340 17.48 -6.17 -11.82
CA ALA A 340 16.94 -7.53 -11.98
C ALA A 340 17.20 -8.45 -10.78
N ARG A 341 17.93 -8.00 -9.76
CA ARG A 341 18.49 -8.86 -8.70
C ARG A 341 17.42 -9.64 -7.90
N SER A 342 16.35 -8.98 -7.49
CA SER A 342 15.26 -9.63 -6.75
C SER A 342 14.55 -10.66 -7.62
N GLU A 343 14.29 -10.32 -8.88
CA GLU A 343 13.63 -11.21 -9.83
C GLU A 343 14.47 -12.44 -10.18
N LEU A 344 15.78 -12.26 -10.40
CA LEU A 344 16.71 -13.36 -10.61
C LEU A 344 16.71 -14.35 -9.45
N PHE A 345 16.66 -13.83 -8.22
CA PHE A 345 16.67 -14.66 -7.01
C PHE A 345 15.31 -15.34 -6.81
N GLU A 346 14.20 -14.58 -6.81
CA GLU A 346 12.88 -15.10 -6.47
C GLU A 346 12.29 -16.02 -7.55
N SER A 347 12.50 -15.70 -8.83
CA SER A 347 11.89 -16.43 -9.95
C SER A 347 12.76 -17.48 -10.58
N CYS A 348 14.10 -17.34 -10.48
CA CYS A 348 15.05 -18.20 -11.16
C CYS A 348 16.04 -18.88 -10.20
N GLY A 349 16.01 -18.57 -8.91
CA GLY A 349 16.95 -19.11 -7.91
C GLY A 349 18.38 -18.66 -8.14
N VAL A 350 18.62 -17.59 -8.92
CA VAL A 350 19.96 -17.08 -9.26
C VAL A 350 20.29 -15.89 -8.41
N GLY A 351 21.22 -16.02 -7.49
CA GLY A 351 21.78 -14.93 -6.72
C GLY A 351 23.00 -14.31 -7.41
N VAL A 352 23.11 -12.99 -7.31
CA VAL A 352 24.21 -12.23 -7.90
C VAL A 352 24.90 -11.38 -6.83
N GLN A 353 26.15 -11.66 -6.56
CA GLN A 353 27.02 -10.83 -5.74
C GLN A 353 27.73 -9.82 -6.64
N VAL A 354 27.42 -8.52 -6.50
CA VAL A 354 27.99 -7.44 -7.29
C VAL A 354 29.17 -6.76 -6.60
N GLY A 355 30.07 -6.17 -7.37
CA GLY A 355 31.20 -5.42 -6.83
C GLY A 355 32.33 -6.30 -6.27
N VAL A 356 32.32 -7.60 -6.56
CA VAL A 356 33.43 -8.50 -6.21
C VAL A 356 34.72 -8.03 -6.88
N LYS A 357 35.82 -8.05 -6.15
CA LYS A 357 37.15 -7.71 -6.69
C LYS A 357 37.99 -8.98 -6.84
N SER A 358 38.61 -9.14 -8.01
CA SER A 358 39.58 -10.18 -8.27
C SER A 358 40.67 -9.64 -9.22
N HIS A 359 41.95 -9.83 -8.87
CA HIS A 359 43.10 -9.39 -9.64
C HIS A 359 43.06 -7.92 -10.10
N GLY A 360 42.48 -7.02 -9.25
CA GLY A 360 42.35 -5.60 -9.54
C GLY A 360 41.11 -5.19 -10.34
N GLU A 361 40.36 -6.15 -10.88
CA GLU A 361 39.12 -5.89 -11.62
C GLU A 361 37.89 -6.00 -10.72
N ARG A 362 36.82 -5.27 -11.07
CA ARG A 362 35.52 -5.39 -10.44
C ARG A 362 34.58 -6.21 -11.32
N GLY A 363 33.75 -7.04 -10.69
CA GLY A 363 32.82 -7.90 -11.42
C GLY A 363 31.73 -8.48 -10.52
N ILE A 364 31.24 -9.63 -10.94
CA ILE A 364 30.15 -10.35 -10.28
C ILE A 364 30.58 -11.79 -9.95
N ARG A 365 29.85 -12.39 -9.01
CA ARG A 365 29.84 -13.82 -8.78
C ARG A 365 28.39 -14.30 -8.73
N LEU A 366 28.09 -15.34 -9.49
CA LEU A 366 26.78 -15.97 -9.53
C LEU A 366 26.73 -17.15 -8.56
N PHE A 367 25.55 -17.43 -8.03
CA PHE A 367 25.27 -18.64 -7.26
C PHE A 367 23.82 -19.06 -7.49
N ARG A 368 23.53 -20.35 -7.38
CA ARG A 368 22.18 -20.88 -7.53
C ARG A 368 21.69 -21.46 -6.18
N VAL A 369 20.46 -21.12 -5.80
CA VAL A 369 19.88 -21.49 -4.50
C VAL A 369 18.93 -22.67 -4.65
N PHE A 370 18.15 -22.76 -5.72
CA PHE A 370 17.21 -23.85 -6.03
C PHE A 370 17.11 -24.15 -7.52
#